data_980daab11ae135b3934bea1ec59d9ab9
#
_entry.id   980daab11ae135b3934bea1ec59d9ab9
#
_cell.length_a   1.000
_cell.length_b   1.000
_cell.length_c   1.000
_cell.angle_alpha   90.00
_cell.angle_beta   90.00
_cell.angle_gamma   90.00
#
_symmetry.space_group_name_H-M   'P 1'
#
loop_
_entity.id
_entity.type
_entity.pdbx_description
1 polymer ?
#
loop_
_entity_poly.entity_id
_entity_poly.type
_entity_poly.pdbx_seq_one_letter_code
_entity_poly.pdbx_strand_id
1 'polypeptide(L)'
;MQCALYDADRCRSCQWLEKPYSQQLSDKQSRLKSLLAQQPVAQWLPPVTSAQQAFRNKAKMVVSGSVERPVLGMVQRDGSAVDLCACPLYPESFAPVFAALKPFIARAGLTPYNVARRRGELKFLL
;
A
#
# COMPACT_ATOMS: atom_id res chain seq x y z
N MET A 1 -13.50 2.26 6.78
CA MET A 1 -13.13 2.47 5.35
C MET A 1 -13.51 1.21 4.57
N GLN A 2 -14.16 1.34 3.41
CA GLN A 2 -14.45 0.21 2.52
C GLN A 2 -13.28 -0.01 1.55
N CYS A 3 -12.96 -1.26 1.25
CA CYS A 3 -11.89 -1.61 0.33
C CYS A 3 -12.22 -2.92 -0.39
N ALA A 4 -12.53 -2.85 -1.69
CA ALA A 4 -12.91 -4.00 -2.50
C ALA A 4 -11.83 -5.11 -2.52
N LEU A 5 -10.54 -4.75 -2.44
CA LEU A 5 -9.47 -5.75 -2.38
C LEU A 5 -9.42 -6.47 -1.03
N TYR A 6 -9.78 -5.79 0.04
CA TYR A 6 -9.88 -6.40 1.37
C TYR A 6 -11.10 -7.32 1.45
N ASP A 7 -12.26 -6.85 0.98
CA ASP A 7 -13.51 -7.60 0.98
C ASP A 7 -13.41 -8.88 0.12
N ALA A 8 -12.64 -8.81 -0.98
CA ALA A 8 -12.35 -9.95 -1.85
C ALA A 8 -11.18 -10.85 -1.35
N ASP A 9 -10.66 -10.63 -0.16
CA ASP A 9 -9.49 -11.34 0.43
C ASP A 9 -8.22 -11.29 -0.43
N ARG A 10 -8.10 -10.28 -1.29
CA ARG A 10 -6.95 -10.10 -2.18
C ARG A 10 -5.86 -9.21 -1.62
N CYS A 11 -6.15 -8.43 -0.56
CA CYS A 11 -5.16 -7.57 0.09
C CYS A 11 -5.46 -7.47 1.58
N ARG A 12 -4.51 -7.85 2.42
CA ARG A 12 -4.60 -7.79 3.89
C ARG A 12 -3.58 -6.82 4.50
N SER A 13 -3.10 -5.84 3.73
CA SER A 13 -2.11 -4.87 4.22
C SER A 13 -2.67 -3.94 5.29
N CYS A 14 -3.97 -3.64 5.27
CA CYS A 14 -4.65 -2.82 6.26
C CYS A 14 -5.20 -3.68 7.39
N GLN A 15 -4.35 -4.12 8.31
CA GLN A 15 -4.69 -5.07 9.39
C GLN A 15 -5.82 -4.61 10.31
N TRP A 16 -6.05 -3.31 10.42
CA TRP A 16 -7.06 -2.71 11.30
C TRP A 16 -8.22 -2.07 10.53
N LEU A 17 -8.44 -2.49 9.28
CA LEU A 17 -9.48 -1.91 8.43
C LEU A 17 -10.87 -1.93 9.08
N GLU A 18 -11.21 -3.03 9.73
CA GLU A 18 -12.50 -3.25 10.40
C GLU A 18 -12.62 -2.55 11.76
N LYS A 19 -11.49 -2.14 12.34
CA LYS A 19 -11.47 -1.48 13.64
C LYS A 19 -11.84 0.01 13.49
N PRO A 20 -12.78 0.55 14.26
CA PRO A 20 -13.08 1.99 14.27
C PRO A 20 -11.82 2.83 14.47
N TYR A 21 -11.70 3.93 13.73
CA TYR A 21 -10.49 4.76 13.78
C TYR A 21 -10.16 5.31 15.17
N SER A 22 -11.17 5.71 15.93
CA SER A 22 -11.01 6.12 17.33
C SER A 22 -10.39 5.01 18.19
N GLN A 23 -10.82 3.77 17.98
CA GLN A 23 -10.25 2.62 18.69
C GLN A 23 -8.80 2.35 18.27
N GLN A 24 -8.47 2.51 16.97
CA GLN A 24 -7.08 2.40 16.49
C GLN A 24 -6.17 3.42 17.19
N LEU A 25 -6.63 4.65 17.35
CA LEU A 25 -5.87 5.71 18.06
C LEU A 25 -5.69 5.37 19.54
N SER A 26 -6.77 4.97 20.21
CA SER A 26 -6.74 4.57 21.63
C SER A 26 -5.78 3.41 21.88
N ASP A 27 -5.83 2.38 21.05
CA ASP A 27 -4.96 1.20 21.17
C ASP A 27 -3.48 1.57 20.96
N LYS A 28 -3.21 2.42 19.97
CA LYS A 28 -1.83 2.92 19.71
C LYS A 28 -1.28 3.72 20.87
N GLN A 29 -2.10 4.61 21.44
CA GLN A 29 -1.71 5.39 22.63
C GLN A 29 -1.46 4.49 23.85
N SER A 30 -2.36 3.55 24.11
CA SER A 30 -2.21 2.60 25.22
C SER A 30 -0.94 1.77 25.08
N ARG A 31 -0.66 1.27 23.86
CA ARG A 31 0.58 0.54 23.57
C ARG A 31 1.81 1.41 23.78
N LEU A 32 1.81 2.66 23.32
CA LEU A 32 2.93 3.58 23.50
C LEU A 32 3.17 3.85 24.98
N LYS A 33 2.12 4.12 25.75
CA LYS A 33 2.22 4.31 27.20
C LYS A 33 2.81 3.09 27.91
N SER A 34 2.40 1.89 27.53
CA SER A 34 2.94 0.65 28.09
C SER A 34 4.43 0.48 27.75
N LEU A 35 4.84 0.76 26.51
CA LEU A 35 6.25 0.68 26.09
C LEU A 35 7.15 1.68 26.84
N LEU A 36 6.62 2.84 27.19
CA LEU A 36 7.33 3.90 27.88
C LEU A 36 7.07 3.94 29.40
N ALA A 37 6.46 2.90 29.97
CA ALA A 37 6.04 2.88 31.38
C ALA A 37 7.19 3.11 32.37
N GLN A 38 8.43 2.72 32.00
CA GLN A 38 9.63 2.88 32.81
C GLN A 38 10.43 4.16 32.48
N GLN A 39 9.91 4.98 31.56
CA GLN A 39 10.60 6.22 31.15
C GLN A 39 9.91 7.44 31.77
N PRO A 40 10.68 8.46 32.21
CA PRO A 40 10.09 9.71 32.69
C PRO A 40 9.52 10.51 31.50
N VAL A 41 8.20 10.50 31.36
CA VAL A 41 7.48 11.29 30.35
C VAL A 41 6.91 12.54 31.02
N ALA A 42 7.43 13.70 30.66
CA ALA A 42 7.01 14.97 31.24
C ALA A 42 5.59 15.36 30.79
N GLN A 43 5.22 15.07 29.54
CA GLN A 43 3.92 15.41 29.00
C GLN A 43 3.49 14.44 27.89
N TRP A 44 2.24 14.01 27.93
CA TRP A 44 1.60 13.25 26.86
C TRP A 44 0.80 14.19 25.97
N LEU A 45 1.27 14.38 24.74
CA LEU A 45 0.53 15.14 23.74
C LEU A 45 -0.62 14.30 23.17
N PRO A 46 -1.73 14.94 22.72
CA PRO A 46 -2.80 14.24 22.04
C PRO A 46 -2.29 13.64 20.72
N PRO A 47 -2.87 12.53 20.24
CA PRO A 47 -2.48 11.96 18.97
C PRO A 47 -2.81 12.91 17.82
N VAL A 48 -1.92 12.98 16.84
CA VAL A 48 -2.19 13.66 15.56
C VAL A 48 -3.05 12.73 14.71
N THR A 49 -4.23 13.19 14.34
CA THR A 49 -5.17 12.44 13.50
C THR A 49 -4.94 12.73 12.02
N SER A 50 -5.38 11.81 11.15
CA SER A 50 -5.36 11.98 9.70
C SER A 50 -6.68 11.51 9.08
N ALA A 51 -6.87 11.80 7.79
CA ALA A 51 -7.93 11.17 7.02
C ALA A 51 -7.72 9.64 6.99
N GLN A 52 -8.80 8.89 6.83
CA GLN A 52 -8.75 7.43 6.75
C GLN A 52 -8.50 6.93 5.33
N GLN A 53 -8.65 7.79 4.34
CA GLN A 53 -8.42 7.54 2.90
C GLN A 53 -7.61 8.68 2.30
N ALA A 54 -7.05 8.46 1.11
CA ALA A 54 -6.34 9.44 0.31
C ALA A 54 -5.17 10.16 1.03
N PHE A 55 -4.59 9.53 2.07
CA PHE A 55 -3.52 10.14 2.86
C PHE A 55 -2.10 9.74 2.42
N ARG A 56 -1.97 8.73 1.54
CA ARG A 56 -0.66 8.30 1.03
C ARG A 56 -0.20 9.19 -0.11
N ASN A 57 0.86 9.95 0.11
CA ASN A 57 1.50 10.80 -0.89
C ASN A 57 2.69 10.12 -1.60
N LYS A 58 2.97 8.86 -1.29
CA LYS A 58 4.03 8.05 -1.92
C LYS A 58 3.52 6.65 -2.21
N ALA A 59 3.62 6.25 -3.47
CA ALA A 59 3.37 4.88 -3.91
C ALA A 59 4.70 4.18 -4.17
N LYS A 60 4.90 2.99 -3.58
CA LYS A 60 5.93 2.04 -3.99
C LYS A 60 5.23 0.77 -4.42
N MET A 61 5.32 0.45 -5.68
CA MET A 61 4.64 -0.69 -6.28
C MET A 61 5.64 -1.65 -6.91
N VAL A 62 5.42 -2.94 -6.70
CA VAL A 62 6.09 -3.99 -7.47
C VAL A 62 5.49 -3.99 -8.86
N VAL A 63 6.32 -4.08 -9.89
CA VAL A 63 5.87 -4.30 -11.26
C VAL A 63 5.95 -5.78 -11.57
N SER A 64 4.82 -6.36 -11.96
CA SER A 64 4.68 -7.77 -12.30
C SER A 64 3.80 -7.96 -13.54
N GLY A 65 3.40 -9.18 -13.85
CA GLY A 65 2.65 -9.47 -15.07
C GLY A 65 3.57 -9.60 -16.28
N SER A 66 3.07 -9.23 -17.46
CA SER A 66 3.84 -9.20 -18.70
C SER A 66 4.08 -7.77 -19.19
N VAL A 67 4.93 -7.62 -20.20
CA VAL A 67 5.21 -6.30 -20.80
C VAL A 67 3.95 -5.68 -21.40
N GLU A 68 3.06 -6.49 -21.98
CA GLU A 68 1.80 -6.05 -22.59
C GLU A 68 0.70 -5.77 -21.55
N ARG A 69 0.77 -6.45 -20.40
CA ARG A 69 -0.19 -6.35 -19.30
C ARG A 69 0.52 -6.24 -17.96
N PRO A 70 1.19 -5.12 -17.70
CA PRO A 70 1.87 -4.91 -16.44
C PRO A 70 0.86 -4.74 -15.30
N VAL A 71 1.18 -5.33 -14.15
CA VAL A 71 0.45 -5.17 -12.89
C VAL A 71 1.28 -4.29 -11.96
N LEU A 72 0.68 -3.22 -11.47
CA LEU A 72 1.31 -2.29 -10.53
C LEU A 72 0.73 -2.49 -9.14
N GLY A 73 1.52 -2.99 -8.20
CA GLY A 73 0.98 -3.23 -6.88
C GLY A 73 1.87 -4.05 -5.97
N MET A 74 1.43 -5.22 -5.60
CA MET A 74 2.17 -6.12 -4.71
C MET A 74 2.15 -7.56 -5.23
N VAL A 75 3.12 -8.34 -4.77
CA VAL A 75 3.13 -9.80 -4.96
C VAL A 75 2.91 -10.44 -3.60
N GLN A 76 1.96 -11.36 -3.53
CA GLN A 76 1.64 -12.12 -2.33
C GLN A 76 2.68 -13.23 -2.08
N ARG A 77 2.61 -13.88 -0.93
CA ARG A 77 3.52 -14.98 -0.57
C ARG A 77 3.42 -16.18 -1.51
N ASP A 78 2.24 -16.41 -2.08
CA ASP A 78 1.97 -17.46 -3.06
C ASP A 78 2.45 -17.10 -4.49
N GLY A 79 3.01 -15.91 -4.67
CA GLY A 79 3.47 -15.40 -5.96
C GLY A 79 2.40 -14.70 -6.79
N SER A 80 1.15 -14.65 -6.34
CA SER A 80 0.07 -13.95 -7.06
C SER A 80 0.26 -12.44 -7.01
N ALA A 81 -0.02 -11.79 -8.15
CA ALA A 81 0.06 -10.34 -8.27
C ALA A 81 -1.29 -9.69 -7.93
N VAL A 82 -1.23 -8.58 -7.18
CA VAL A 82 -2.41 -7.77 -6.85
C VAL A 82 -2.19 -6.35 -7.34
N ASP A 83 -3.08 -5.89 -8.21
CA ASP A 83 -3.09 -4.51 -8.68
C ASP A 83 -3.59 -3.57 -7.56
N LEU A 84 -2.83 -2.54 -7.28
CA LEU A 84 -3.13 -1.56 -6.23
C LEU A 84 -3.44 -0.16 -6.78
N CYS A 85 -3.63 -0.01 -8.10
CA CYS A 85 -3.92 1.30 -8.70
C CYS A 85 -5.21 1.94 -8.19
N ALA A 86 -6.19 1.11 -7.78
CA ALA A 86 -7.46 1.56 -7.20
C ALA A 86 -7.47 1.51 -5.66
N CYS A 87 -6.31 1.45 -5.01
CA CYS A 87 -6.25 1.43 -3.54
C CYS A 87 -6.73 2.76 -2.96
N PRO A 88 -7.73 2.77 -2.06
CA PRO A 88 -8.33 4.00 -1.53
C PRO A 88 -7.39 4.82 -0.62
N LEU A 89 -6.22 4.31 -0.30
CA LEU A 89 -5.20 5.06 0.44
C LEU A 89 -4.48 6.11 -0.41
N TYR A 90 -4.50 5.97 -1.75
CA TYR A 90 -3.92 6.96 -2.65
C TYR A 90 -4.94 8.06 -2.99
N PRO A 91 -4.48 9.32 -3.16
CA PRO A 91 -5.31 10.39 -3.69
C PRO A 91 -5.81 10.08 -5.11
N GLU A 92 -6.97 10.59 -5.47
CA GLU A 92 -7.53 10.45 -6.83
C GLU A 92 -6.58 10.95 -7.91
N SER A 93 -5.76 11.96 -7.61
CA SER A 93 -4.73 12.49 -8.51
C SER A 93 -3.69 11.47 -8.97
N PHE A 94 -3.56 10.32 -8.27
CA PHE A 94 -2.64 9.25 -8.67
C PHE A 94 -3.24 8.36 -9.77
N ALA A 95 -4.56 8.28 -9.87
CA ALA A 95 -5.22 7.38 -10.83
C ALA A 95 -4.80 7.64 -12.30
N PRO A 96 -4.78 8.88 -12.82
CA PRO A 96 -4.33 9.14 -14.18
C PRO A 96 -2.85 8.81 -14.39
N VAL A 97 -2.00 8.98 -13.36
CA VAL A 97 -0.59 8.60 -13.43
C VAL A 97 -0.44 7.09 -13.59
N PHE A 98 -1.13 6.30 -12.76
CA PHE A 98 -1.11 4.83 -12.88
C PHE A 98 -1.67 4.36 -14.23
N ALA A 99 -2.74 4.99 -14.71
CA ALA A 99 -3.32 4.68 -16.01
C ALA A 99 -2.35 4.97 -17.18
N ALA A 100 -1.56 6.03 -17.09
CA ALA A 100 -0.56 6.38 -18.11
C ALA A 100 0.69 5.46 -18.06
N LEU A 101 1.09 5.00 -16.87
CA LEU A 101 2.29 4.19 -16.69
C LEU A 101 2.16 2.79 -17.31
N LYS A 102 0.99 2.15 -17.24
CA LYS A 102 0.80 0.81 -17.81
C LYS A 102 1.05 0.76 -19.33
N PRO A 103 0.40 1.58 -20.16
CA PRO A 103 0.69 1.59 -21.59
C PRO A 103 2.09 2.14 -21.92
N PHE A 104 2.66 2.99 -21.07
CA PHE A 104 4.04 3.43 -21.22
C PHE A 104 5.02 2.27 -21.08
N ILE A 105 4.89 1.43 -20.04
CA ILE A 105 5.71 0.24 -19.83
C ILE A 105 5.63 -0.68 -21.03
N ALA A 106 4.42 -0.93 -21.55
CA ALA A 106 4.21 -1.78 -22.74
C ALA A 106 4.92 -1.21 -23.98
N ARG A 107 4.74 0.08 -24.28
CA ARG A 107 5.38 0.74 -25.44
C ARG A 107 6.89 0.83 -25.33
N ALA A 108 7.41 1.03 -24.14
CA ALA A 108 8.84 1.10 -23.88
C ALA A 108 9.52 -0.28 -23.87
N GLY A 109 8.76 -1.36 -23.94
CA GLY A 109 9.29 -2.72 -23.90
C GLY A 109 9.95 -3.10 -22.58
N LEU A 110 9.58 -2.43 -21.48
CA LEU A 110 10.17 -2.66 -20.16
C LEU A 110 9.59 -3.93 -19.54
N THR A 111 10.35 -5.02 -19.59
CA THR A 111 9.91 -6.31 -19.08
C THR A 111 9.85 -6.32 -17.55
N PRO A 112 8.69 -6.61 -16.94
CA PRO A 112 8.60 -6.80 -15.49
C PRO A 112 9.55 -7.90 -15.02
N TYR A 113 10.21 -7.66 -13.88
CA TYR A 113 11.16 -8.64 -13.34
C TYR A 113 10.43 -9.86 -12.78
N ASN A 114 10.77 -11.02 -13.30
CA ASN A 114 10.28 -12.31 -12.81
C ASN A 114 11.31 -12.94 -11.87
N VAL A 115 10.95 -13.07 -10.59
CA VAL A 115 11.83 -13.58 -9.53
C VAL A 115 12.23 -15.04 -9.79
N ALA A 116 11.29 -15.89 -10.21
CA ALA A 116 11.54 -17.32 -10.44
C ALA A 116 12.50 -17.55 -11.62
N ARG A 117 12.34 -16.75 -12.68
CA ARG A 117 13.19 -16.84 -13.88
C ARG A 117 14.45 -15.97 -13.79
N ARG A 118 14.56 -15.10 -12.78
CA ARG A 118 15.65 -14.12 -12.60
C ARG A 118 15.90 -13.27 -13.85
N ARG A 119 14.83 -12.85 -14.53
CA ARG A 119 14.86 -12.06 -15.78
C ARG A 119 13.87 -10.93 -15.74
N GLY A 120 14.19 -9.84 -16.46
CA GLY A 120 13.42 -8.61 -16.56
C GLY A 120 14.18 -7.43 -15.97
N GLU A 121 13.83 -6.22 -16.40
CA GLU A 121 14.50 -4.98 -15.98
C GLU A 121 13.71 -4.23 -14.90
N LEU A 122 12.38 -4.18 -15.05
CA LEU A 122 11.53 -3.32 -14.24
C LEU A 122 11.02 -4.04 -12.99
N LYS A 123 11.51 -3.63 -11.83
CA LYS A 123 11.14 -4.23 -10.53
C LYS A 123 10.10 -3.42 -9.77
N PHE A 124 10.30 -2.11 -9.72
CA PHE A 124 9.50 -1.21 -8.89
C PHE A 124 9.18 0.09 -9.61
N LEU A 125 8.05 0.69 -9.22
CA LEU A 125 7.73 2.10 -9.41
C LEU A 125 7.68 2.79 -8.04
N LEU A 126 8.23 3.99 -7.97
CA LEU A 126 8.16 4.86 -6.80
C LEU A 126 7.62 6.21 -7.22
#